data_412ac81e3c2359e05cba80991059c369
#
_entry.id   412ac81e3c2359e05cba80991059c369
#
_cell.length_a   1.000
_cell.length_b   1.000
_cell.length_c   1.000
_cell.angle_alpha   90.00
_cell.angle_beta   90.00
_cell.angle_gamma   90.00
#
_symmetry.space_group_name_H-M   'P 1'
#
loop_
_entity.id
_entity.type
_entity.pdbx_description
1 polymer ?
#
loop_
_entity_poly.entity_id
_entity_poly.type
_entity_poly.pdbx_seq_one_letter_code
_entity_poly.pdbx_strand_id
1 'polypeptide(L)'
;MKENKYDDEAFFEKYSQMYRSIYGLQGSGEWHEFEKLLPDFQGKRVLDLGCGYGWHCQYAMEHHAQYVLGVDISKRMLETAKQKHAHLQIEYRQIAMEDLTLEPDSFDVVFSSLALHYVKDYEQLVQHIANWLTKGGNFVFSVEHPVFTSYGNQDWYYDENGNILHFPVDRYFYEGQREAVFLQEEVVKYHRTLTTYLETLMKHGFMIQHVVEPQPPLEMMNMDGMKDEMRRPMMLLIAVQKV
;
A
#
# COMPACT_ATOMS: atom_id res chain seq x y z
N MET A 1 -5.31 17.62 8.80
CA MET A 1 -3.95 17.12 9.14
C MET A 1 -3.83 15.77 8.48
N LYS A 2 -2.75 15.48 7.76
CA LYS A 2 -2.54 14.17 7.14
C LYS A 2 -2.22 13.13 8.22
N GLU A 3 -2.69 11.90 8.02
CA GLU A 3 -2.45 10.81 8.98
C GLU A 3 -0.95 10.49 9.05
N ASN A 4 -0.39 10.50 10.24
CA ASN A 4 1.02 10.19 10.48
C ASN A 4 1.23 9.53 11.85
N LYS A 5 0.45 8.49 12.15
CA LYS A 5 0.60 7.71 13.37
C LYS A 5 1.97 7.04 13.50
N TYR A 6 2.65 6.81 12.38
CA TYR A 6 3.96 6.15 12.34
C TYR A 6 5.10 6.96 12.97
N ASP A 7 4.90 8.26 13.28
CA ASP A 7 5.83 9.06 14.09
C ASP A 7 5.50 9.04 15.59
N ASP A 8 4.34 8.51 15.99
CA ASP A 8 4.06 8.22 17.40
C ASP A 8 4.94 7.06 17.88
N GLU A 9 5.59 7.23 19.04
CA GLU A 9 6.58 6.29 19.54
C GLU A 9 5.97 4.94 19.91
N ALA A 10 4.83 4.94 20.59
CA ALA A 10 4.18 3.71 21.03
C ALA A 10 3.60 2.93 19.84
N PHE A 11 3.03 3.64 18.85
CA PHE A 11 2.56 3.03 17.61
C PHE A 11 3.72 2.44 16.80
N PHE A 12 4.80 3.19 16.64
CA PHE A 12 5.98 2.75 15.89
C PHE A 12 6.61 1.50 16.52
N GLU A 13 6.69 1.44 17.86
CA GLU A 13 7.19 0.26 18.57
C GLU A 13 6.32 -0.96 18.28
N LYS A 14 4.99 -0.85 18.40
CA LYS A 14 4.06 -1.94 18.05
C LYS A 14 4.21 -2.36 16.58
N TYR A 15 4.32 -1.38 15.66
CA TYR A 15 4.51 -1.64 14.25
C TYR A 15 5.81 -2.40 13.97
N SER A 16 6.89 -2.05 14.68
CA SER A 16 8.21 -2.70 14.53
C SER A 16 8.18 -4.20 14.85
N GLN A 17 7.22 -4.65 15.68
CA GLN A 17 7.05 -6.05 16.06
C GLN A 17 6.18 -6.85 15.09
N MET A 18 5.55 -6.21 14.11
CA MET A 18 4.75 -6.91 13.11
C MET A 18 5.62 -7.84 12.26
N TYR A 19 5.06 -8.97 11.85
CA TYR A 19 5.74 -9.97 11.03
C TYR A 19 6.37 -9.37 9.77
N ARG A 20 5.63 -8.50 9.06
CA ARG A 20 6.15 -7.76 7.89
C ARG A 20 7.30 -6.79 8.21
N SER A 21 7.32 -6.19 9.41
CA SER A 21 8.38 -5.27 9.83
C SER A 21 9.68 -6.01 10.17
N ILE A 22 9.56 -7.24 10.67
CA ILE A 22 10.68 -8.10 11.06
C ILE A 22 11.27 -8.82 9.84
N TYR A 23 10.41 -9.43 9.01
CA TYR A 23 10.82 -10.30 7.91
C TYR A 23 10.75 -9.62 6.53
N GLY A 24 10.39 -8.32 6.48
CA GLY A 24 10.32 -7.55 5.24
C GLY A 24 9.27 -8.07 4.28
N LEU A 25 9.62 -8.09 2.99
CA LEU A 25 8.70 -8.50 1.93
C LEU A 25 8.17 -9.92 2.12
N GLN A 26 9.01 -10.85 2.56
CA GLN A 26 8.60 -12.25 2.83
C GLN A 26 7.64 -12.36 4.01
N GLY A 27 7.61 -11.37 4.89
CA GLY A 27 6.66 -11.27 5.99
C GLY A 27 5.34 -10.61 5.62
N SER A 28 5.17 -10.17 4.38
CA SER A 28 3.95 -9.52 3.89
C SER A 28 3.05 -10.54 3.19
N GLY A 29 1.82 -10.69 3.70
CA GLY A 29 0.89 -11.73 3.22
C GLY A 29 0.48 -11.58 1.76
N GLU A 30 0.59 -10.37 1.18
CA GLU A 30 0.30 -10.06 -0.21
C GLU A 30 1.50 -10.17 -1.14
N TRP A 31 2.73 -10.28 -0.61
CA TRP A 31 3.95 -10.16 -1.40
C TRP A 31 4.05 -11.19 -2.53
N HIS A 32 3.71 -12.44 -2.26
CA HIS A 32 3.79 -13.54 -3.23
C HIS A 32 2.93 -13.32 -4.49
N GLU A 33 1.89 -12.47 -4.41
CA GLU A 33 1.11 -12.02 -5.57
C GLU A 33 1.58 -10.65 -6.07
N PHE A 34 1.94 -9.73 -5.17
CA PHE A 34 2.40 -8.40 -5.55
C PHE A 34 3.67 -8.44 -6.41
N GLU A 35 4.62 -9.30 -6.05
CA GLU A 35 5.87 -9.50 -6.80
C GLU A 35 5.62 -9.87 -8.27
N LYS A 36 4.63 -10.73 -8.55
CA LYS A 36 4.27 -11.15 -9.92
C LYS A 36 3.72 -10.02 -10.79
N LEU A 37 3.21 -8.97 -10.17
CA LEU A 37 2.64 -7.81 -10.85
C LEU A 37 3.69 -6.74 -11.18
N LEU A 38 4.85 -6.81 -10.55
CA LEU A 38 5.92 -5.83 -10.75
C LEU A 38 6.55 -6.01 -12.13
N PRO A 39 6.83 -4.91 -12.85
CA PRO A 39 7.53 -4.97 -14.13
C PRO A 39 9.02 -5.22 -13.94
N ASP A 40 9.74 -5.47 -15.02
CA ASP A 40 11.20 -5.46 -15.03
C ASP A 40 11.74 -4.07 -14.63
N PHE A 41 12.64 -4.04 -13.64
CA PHE A 41 13.26 -2.80 -13.14
C PHE A 41 14.57 -2.44 -13.83
N GLN A 42 15.12 -3.31 -14.69
CA GLN A 42 16.43 -3.10 -15.31
C GLN A 42 16.54 -1.71 -15.95
N GLY A 43 17.40 -0.86 -15.41
CA GLY A 43 17.66 0.50 -15.91
C GLY A 43 16.51 1.50 -15.72
N LYS A 44 15.49 1.19 -14.91
CA LYS A 44 14.30 2.01 -14.69
C LYS A 44 14.48 3.01 -13.56
N ARG A 45 13.80 4.15 -13.68
CA ARG A 45 13.59 5.12 -12.59
C ARG A 45 12.31 4.76 -11.88
N VAL A 46 12.40 4.55 -10.58
CA VAL A 46 11.32 3.96 -9.76
C VAL A 46 10.92 4.93 -8.67
N LEU A 47 9.62 5.09 -8.46
CA LEU A 47 9.03 5.87 -7.36
C LEU A 47 8.25 4.95 -6.44
N ASP A 48 8.58 4.94 -5.14
CA ASP A 48 7.87 4.22 -4.09
C ASP A 48 7.08 5.20 -3.21
N LEU A 49 5.75 5.17 -3.30
CA LEU A 49 4.84 6.06 -2.57
C LEU A 49 4.39 5.43 -1.26
N GLY A 50 4.84 5.98 -0.14
CA GLY A 50 4.64 5.41 1.19
C GLY A 50 5.62 4.26 1.45
N CYS A 51 6.91 4.53 1.22
CA CYS A 51 7.96 3.49 1.19
C CYS A 51 8.25 2.83 2.55
N GLY A 52 7.78 3.40 3.65
CA GLY A 52 7.98 2.87 5.00
C GLY A 52 9.46 2.57 5.30
N TYR A 53 9.77 1.33 5.63
CA TYR A 53 11.16 0.88 5.89
C TYR A 53 12.03 0.68 4.64
N GLY A 54 11.51 0.99 3.43
CA GLY A 54 12.28 0.94 2.19
C GLY A 54 12.50 -0.46 1.61
N TRP A 55 11.75 -1.46 2.04
CA TRP A 55 11.89 -2.84 1.53
C TRP A 55 11.70 -2.94 0.02
N HIS A 56 10.70 -2.25 -0.53
CA HIS A 56 10.45 -2.22 -1.97
C HIS A 56 11.51 -1.40 -2.72
N CYS A 57 12.01 -0.32 -2.11
CA CYS A 57 13.13 0.44 -2.69
C CYS A 57 14.37 -0.44 -2.86
N GLN A 58 14.70 -1.23 -1.82
CA GLN A 58 15.81 -2.19 -1.87
C GLN A 58 15.56 -3.27 -2.92
N TYR A 59 14.35 -3.83 -2.97
CA TYR A 59 13.97 -4.82 -3.98
C TYR A 59 14.18 -4.29 -5.41
N ALA A 60 13.74 -3.07 -5.71
CA ALA A 60 13.95 -2.46 -7.02
C ALA A 60 15.44 -2.31 -7.36
N MET A 61 16.29 -1.95 -6.38
CA MET A 61 17.74 -1.88 -6.58
C MET A 61 18.38 -3.26 -6.83
N GLU A 62 17.97 -4.28 -6.08
CA GLU A 62 18.43 -5.67 -6.28
C GLU A 62 18.03 -6.20 -7.68
N HIS A 63 16.97 -5.64 -8.27
CA HIS A 63 16.51 -5.92 -9.63
C HIS A 63 16.98 -4.86 -10.64
N HIS A 64 18.12 -4.21 -10.36
CA HIS A 64 18.87 -3.35 -11.27
C HIS A 64 18.15 -2.05 -11.69
N ALA A 65 17.30 -1.48 -10.84
CA ALA A 65 16.79 -0.13 -11.07
C ALA A 65 17.95 0.87 -11.20
N GLN A 66 17.82 1.84 -12.08
CA GLN A 66 18.81 2.90 -12.25
C GLN A 66 18.78 3.91 -11.10
N TYR A 67 17.61 4.21 -10.60
CA TYR A 67 17.34 5.17 -9.54
C TYR A 67 16.04 4.85 -8.84
N VAL A 68 15.99 5.02 -7.54
CA VAL A 68 14.78 4.85 -6.73
C VAL A 68 14.57 6.10 -5.87
N LEU A 69 13.35 6.65 -5.94
CA LEU A 69 12.87 7.65 -4.98
C LEU A 69 11.84 7.00 -4.07
N GLY A 70 12.18 6.84 -2.79
CA GLY A 70 11.22 6.43 -1.76
C GLY A 70 10.69 7.66 -1.02
N VAL A 71 9.38 7.83 -0.95
CA VAL A 71 8.76 8.91 -0.19
C VAL A 71 7.88 8.37 0.93
N ASP A 72 7.96 9.00 2.09
CA ASP A 72 7.09 8.71 3.23
C ASP A 72 6.89 9.98 4.05
N ILE A 73 5.74 10.12 4.69
CA ILE A 73 5.45 11.24 5.58
C ILE A 73 6.17 11.08 6.93
N SER A 74 6.41 9.85 7.36
CA SER A 74 6.99 9.53 8.65
C SER A 74 8.53 9.64 8.63
N LYS A 75 9.02 10.49 9.52
CA LYS A 75 10.47 10.61 9.76
C LYS A 75 11.07 9.31 10.30
N ARG A 76 10.39 8.65 11.25
CA ARG A 76 10.88 7.40 11.87
C ARG A 76 10.97 6.26 10.86
N MET A 77 9.98 6.16 9.95
CA MET A 77 10.04 5.19 8.86
C MET A 77 11.27 5.41 7.98
N LEU A 78 11.52 6.64 7.56
CA LEU A 78 12.65 6.96 6.69
C LEU A 78 14.01 6.85 7.40
N GLU A 79 14.10 7.11 8.69
CA GLU A 79 15.30 6.85 9.47
C GLU A 79 15.63 5.36 9.47
N THR A 80 14.63 4.51 9.65
CA THR A 80 14.78 3.05 9.57
C THR A 80 15.14 2.60 8.14
N ALA A 81 14.50 3.17 7.11
CA ALA A 81 14.83 2.87 5.71
C ALA A 81 16.29 3.18 5.39
N LYS A 82 16.77 4.36 5.81
CA LYS A 82 18.17 4.77 5.63
C LYS A 82 19.17 3.89 6.38
N GLN A 83 18.79 3.37 7.55
CA GLN A 83 19.63 2.46 8.33
C GLN A 83 19.71 1.06 7.71
N LYS A 84 18.59 0.54 7.22
CA LYS A 84 18.49 -0.84 6.69
C LYS A 84 18.89 -0.94 5.21
N HIS A 85 18.54 0.07 4.42
CA HIS A 85 18.56 0.03 2.95
C HIS A 85 19.25 1.27 2.35
N ALA A 86 20.36 1.72 2.95
CA ALA A 86 21.17 2.80 2.38
C ALA A 86 21.82 2.35 1.07
N HIS A 87 21.58 3.09 0.00
CA HIS A 87 22.20 2.85 -1.30
C HIS A 87 22.41 4.18 -2.02
N LEU A 88 23.48 4.33 -2.81
CA LEU A 88 23.82 5.58 -3.49
C LEU A 88 22.73 6.03 -4.51
N GLN A 89 22.00 5.09 -5.05
CA GLN A 89 20.95 5.33 -6.05
C GLN A 89 19.53 5.32 -5.45
N ILE A 90 19.39 5.22 -4.12
CA ILE A 90 18.12 5.39 -3.42
C ILE A 90 18.11 6.76 -2.73
N GLU A 91 17.19 7.62 -3.14
CA GLU A 91 16.85 8.84 -2.42
C GLU A 91 15.63 8.59 -1.54
N TYR A 92 15.72 8.96 -0.25
CA TYR A 92 14.57 8.95 0.68
C TYR A 92 14.18 10.38 1.01
N ARG A 93 12.92 10.74 0.68
CA ARG A 93 12.37 12.09 0.87
C ARG A 93 11.20 12.08 1.85
N GLN A 94 11.31 12.88 2.92
CA GLN A 94 10.20 13.05 3.87
C GLN A 94 9.19 14.03 3.31
N ILE A 95 8.09 13.50 2.78
CA ILE A 95 6.98 14.29 2.23
C ILE A 95 5.73 13.42 2.17
N ALA A 96 4.56 14.01 2.37
CA ALA A 96 3.31 13.33 2.06
C ALA A 96 3.17 13.18 0.53
N MET A 97 2.72 12.01 0.07
CA MET A 97 2.62 11.73 -1.37
C MET A 97 1.68 12.70 -2.11
N GLU A 98 0.69 13.26 -1.41
CA GLU A 98 -0.22 14.27 -1.97
C GLU A 98 0.42 15.65 -2.17
N ASP A 99 1.54 15.94 -1.46
CA ASP A 99 2.28 17.20 -1.58
C ASP A 99 3.49 17.09 -2.51
N LEU A 100 3.76 15.87 -3.00
CA LEU A 100 4.88 15.60 -3.87
C LEU A 100 4.70 16.30 -5.22
N THR A 101 5.74 16.98 -5.65
CA THR A 101 5.81 17.61 -6.98
C THR A 101 7.04 17.11 -7.71
N LEU A 102 6.84 16.54 -8.88
CA LEU A 102 7.88 15.97 -9.73
C LEU A 102 7.68 16.44 -11.17
N GLU A 103 8.76 16.40 -11.94
CA GLU A 103 8.70 16.71 -13.37
C GLU A 103 7.87 15.65 -14.12
N PRO A 104 7.15 16.05 -15.17
CA PRO A 104 6.45 15.10 -16.03
C PRO A 104 7.42 14.06 -16.61
N ASP A 105 6.90 12.85 -16.85
CA ASP A 105 7.61 11.73 -17.47
C ASP A 105 8.97 11.41 -16.82
N SER A 106 9.09 11.65 -15.49
CA SER A 106 10.33 11.47 -14.72
C SER A 106 10.53 10.06 -14.19
N PHE A 107 9.51 9.19 -14.22
CA PHE A 107 9.57 7.82 -13.73
C PHE A 107 9.02 6.81 -14.74
N ASP A 108 9.60 5.62 -14.72
CA ASP A 108 9.20 4.51 -15.58
C ASP A 108 8.29 3.52 -14.84
N VAL A 109 8.44 3.47 -13.51
CA VAL A 109 7.63 2.64 -12.61
C VAL A 109 7.26 3.45 -11.38
N VAL A 110 6.00 3.42 -10.99
CA VAL A 110 5.51 3.86 -9.69
C VAL A 110 4.89 2.67 -8.99
N PHE A 111 5.16 2.50 -7.72
CA PHE A 111 4.43 1.53 -6.90
C PHE A 111 4.11 2.08 -5.51
N SER A 112 3.17 1.45 -4.84
CA SER A 112 2.75 1.77 -3.49
C SER A 112 2.19 0.54 -2.80
N SER A 113 2.67 0.20 -1.62
CA SER A 113 2.17 -0.94 -0.86
C SER A 113 1.47 -0.48 0.41
N LEU A 114 0.16 -0.75 0.49
CA LEU A 114 -0.70 -0.48 1.65
C LEU A 114 -0.62 0.95 2.19
N ALA A 115 -0.52 1.95 1.31
CA ALA A 115 -0.43 3.36 1.69
C ALA A 115 -1.55 4.25 1.12
N LEU A 116 -2.09 3.93 -0.07
CA LEU A 116 -3.05 4.82 -0.75
C LEU A 116 -4.40 4.95 -0.04
N HIS A 117 -4.76 4.04 0.83
CA HIS A 117 -5.99 4.14 1.64
C HIS A 117 -5.88 5.20 2.76
N TYR A 118 -4.70 5.79 3.00
CA TYR A 118 -4.53 6.97 3.86
C TYR A 118 -4.72 8.30 3.10
N VAL A 119 -4.74 8.26 1.78
CA VAL A 119 -4.87 9.46 0.93
C VAL A 119 -6.33 9.89 0.83
N LYS A 120 -6.61 11.16 1.14
CA LYS A 120 -7.97 11.72 1.07
C LYS A 120 -8.44 11.89 -0.37
N ASP A 121 -7.60 12.47 -1.24
CA ASP A 121 -7.93 12.74 -2.64
C ASP A 121 -7.16 11.77 -3.56
N TYR A 122 -7.75 10.59 -3.74
CA TYR A 122 -7.19 9.56 -4.58
C TYR A 122 -7.15 9.95 -6.06
N GLU A 123 -8.17 10.67 -6.53
CA GLU A 123 -8.24 11.08 -7.94
C GLU A 123 -7.11 12.05 -8.28
N GLN A 124 -6.86 13.05 -7.42
CA GLN A 124 -5.77 13.98 -7.61
C GLN A 124 -4.40 13.27 -7.60
N LEU A 125 -4.22 12.31 -6.68
CA LEU A 125 -2.97 11.55 -6.65
C LEU A 125 -2.78 10.70 -7.91
N VAL A 126 -3.83 10.03 -8.41
CA VAL A 126 -3.76 9.26 -9.67
C VAL A 126 -3.41 10.16 -10.86
N GLN A 127 -3.98 11.37 -10.91
CA GLN A 127 -3.63 12.37 -11.92
C GLN A 127 -2.15 12.77 -11.86
N HIS A 128 -1.61 12.97 -10.66
CA HIS A 128 -0.19 13.27 -10.46
C HIS A 128 0.68 12.09 -10.93
N ILE A 129 0.34 10.86 -10.53
CA ILE A 129 1.06 9.65 -10.95
C ILE A 129 1.05 9.51 -12.48
N ALA A 130 -0.10 9.74 -13.11
CA ALA A 130 -0.21 9.72 -14.57
C ALA A 130 0.71 10.76 -15.23
N ASN A 131 0.88 11.94 -14.63
CA ASN A 131 1.78 12.97 -15.14
C ASN A 131 3.27 12.60 -14.93
N TRP A 132 3.63 11.99 -13.80
CA TRP A 132 5.03 11.63 -13.49
C TRP A 132 5.54 10.43 -14.27
N LEU A 133 4.64 9.52 -14.66
CA LEU A 133 5.01 8.33 -15.44
C LEU A 133 5.28 8.65 -16.90
N THR A 134 6.31 8.02 -17.46
CA THR A 134 6.54 7.97 -18.90
C THR A 134 5.39 7.23 -19.60
N LYS A 135 5.21 7.50 -20.88
CA LYS A 135 4.29 6.70 -21.71
C LYS A 135 4.73 5.21 -21.69
N GLY A 136 3.78 4.30 -21.46
CA GLY A 136 4.05 2.88 -21.27
C GLY A 136 4.59 2.53 -19.88
N GLY A 137 4.76 3.52 -18.99
CA GLY A 137 5.18 3.29 -17.60
C GLY A 137 4.11 2.56 -16.79
N ASN A 138 4.55 1.87 -15.74
CA ASN A 138 3.68 1.02 -14.94
C ASN A 138 3.39 1.64 -13.57
N PHE A 139 2.14 1.50 -13.12
CA PHE A 139 1.74 1.80 -11.76
C PHE A 139 1.17 0.53 -11.11
N VAL A 140 1.80 0.08 -10.02
CA VAL A 140 1.40 -1.12 -9.27
C VAL A 140 1.18 -0.76 -7.82
N PHE A 141 0.04 -1.12 -7.24
CA PHE A 141 -0.21 -0.82 -5.84
C PHE A 141 -1.08 -1.86 -5.14
N SER A 142 -0.94 -1.89 -3.83
CA SER A 142 -1.85 -2.59 -2.94
C SER A 142 -2.57 -1.61 -2.00
N VAL A 143 -3.83 -1.89 -1.72
CA VAL A 143 -4.64 -1.18 -0.75
C VAL A 143 -5.41 -2.16 0.12
N GLU A 144 -5.90 -1.71 1.25
CA GLU A 144 -6.95 -2.45 1.95
C GLU A 144 -8.18 -2.56 1.06
N HIS A 145 -8.73 -3.77 0.98
CA HIS A 145 -9.86 -4.07 0.10
C HIS A 145 -11.12 -3.27 0.47
N PRO A 146 -11.93 -2.82 -0.50
CA PRO A 146 -13.19 -2.12 -0.22
C PRO A 146 -14.14 -2.85 0.72
N VAL A 147 -14.20 -4.18 0.68
CA VAL A 147 -14.97 -4.98 1.65
C VAL A 147 -14.41 -4.79 3.06
N PHE A 148 -13.08 -4.78 3.21
CA PHE A 148 -12.42 -4.63 4.51
C PHE A 148 -12.60 -3.23 5.11
N THR A 149 -12.58 -2.18 4.28
CA THR A 149 -12.70 -0.79 4.74
C THR A 149 -14.14 -0.28 4.87
N SER A 150 -15.14 -1.02 4.39
CA SER A 150 -16.52 -0.52 4.30
C SER A 150 -17.14 -0.18 5.65
N TYR A 151 -17.00 -1.07 6.64
CA TYR A 151 -17.66 -0.92 7.95
C TYR A 151 -16.97 0.10 8.88
N GLY A 152 -15.67 0.24 8.82
CA GLY A 152 -14.90 1.22 9.61
C GLY A 152 -13.98 0.57 10.63
N ASN A 153 -14.47 -0.08 11.66
CA ASN A 153 -13.65 -0.69 12.72
C ASN A 153 -12.75 -1.84 12.24
N GLN A 154 -13.03 -2.41 11.07
CA GLN A 154 -12.24 -3.47 10.44
C GLN A 154 -12.11 -4.75 11.28
N ASP A 155 -13.12 -5.03 12.10
CA ASP A 155 -13.14 -6.18 12.99
C ASP A 155 -14.29 -7.14 12.63
N TRP A 156 -14.19 -8.36 13.13
CA TRP A 156 -15.18 -9.40 12.99
C TRP A 156 -16.38 -9.15 13.88
N TYR A 157 -17.50 -9.79 13.56
CA TYR A 157 -18.65 -9.90 14.45
C TYR A 157 -18.59 -11.23 15.20
N TYR A 158 -18.71 -11.15 16.52
CA TYR A 158 -18.52 -12.31 17.42
C TYR A 158 -19.84 -12.70 18.10
N ASP A 159 -19.95 -13.99 18.47
CA ASP A 159 -21.00 -14.45 19.38
C ASP A 159 -20.67 -14.14 20.86
N GLU A 160 -21.58 -14.53 21.75
CA GLU A 160 -21.44 -14.33 23.20
C GLU A 160 -20.22 -15.06 23.82
N ASN A 161 -19.70 -16.06 23.12
CA ASN A 161 -18.56 -16.86 23.54
C ASN A 161 -17.23 -16.39 22.90
N GLY A 162 -17.26 -15.34 22.08
CA GLY A 162 -16.10 -14.82 21.37
C GLY A 162 -15.74 -15.56 20.08
N ASN A 163 -16.64 -16.40 19.55
CA ASN A 163 -16.43 -17.06 18.26
C ASN A 163 -16.76 -16.10 17.11
N ILE A 164 -15.92 -16.10 16.09
CA ILE A 164 -16.12 -15.30 14.86
C ILE A 164 -17.36 -15.83 14.09
N LEU A 165 -18.39 -15.02 13.96
CA LEU A 165 -19.58 -15.32 13.18
C LEU A 165 -19.42 -14.95 11.71
N HIS A 166 -19.14 -13.68 11.42
CA HIS A 166 -18.94 -13.17 10.06
C HIS A 166 -18.16 -11.84 10.09
N PHE A 167 -17.68 -11.41 8.92
CA PHE A 167 -17.15 -10.06 8.73
C PHE A 167 -18.29 -9.15 8.25
N PRO A 168 -18.58 -8.02 8.97
CA PRO A 168 -19.67 -7.14 8.59
C PRO A 168 -19.27 -6.28 7.38
N VAL A 169 -20.14 -6.25 6.38
CA VAL A 169 -20.05 -5.31 5.26
C VAL A 169 -21.23 -4.36 5.35
N ASP A 170 -20.95 -3.11 5.65
CA ASP A 170 -21.97 -2.06 5.74
C ASP A 170 -21.44 -0.75 5.17
N ARG A 171 -22.32 0.15 4.73
CA ARG A 171 -21.99 1.47 4.20
C ARG A 171 -21.02 1.44 3.00
N TYR A 172 -21.00 0.37 2.23
CA TYR A 172 -20.07 0.16 1.10
C TYR A 172 -20.15 1.28 0.05
N PHE A 173 -21.33 1.83 -0.22
CA PHE A 173 -21.50 2.92 -1.20
C PHE A 173 -21.34 4.32 -0.60
N TYR A 174 -21.14 4.43 0.72
CA TYR A 174 -20.83 5.69 1.37
C TYR A 174 -19.31 5.84 1.50
N GLU A 175 -18.70 6.39 0.46
CA GLU A 175 -17.25 6.61 0.44
C GLU A 175 -16.79 7.71 1.41
N GLY A 176 -15.48 7.77 1.67
CA GLY A 176 -14.86 8.80 2.49
C GLY A 176 -14.22 8.27 3.76
N GLN A 177 -14.06 9.16 4.72
CA GLN A 177 -13.31 8.88 5.94
C GLN A 177 -13.92 7.75 6.77
N ARG A 178 -13.02 6.91 7.29
CA ARG A 178 -13.28 5.87 8.30
C ARG A 178 -12.29 6.04 9.46
N GLU A 179 -12.78 5.81 10.65
CA GLU A 179 -11.97 5.62 11.84
C GLU A 179 -11.80 4.11 12.03
N ALA A 180 -10.60 3.64 11.79
CA ALA A 180 -10.23 2.24 11.93
C ALA A 180 -9.35 2.04 13.16
N VAL A 181 -9.35 0.84 13.72
CA VAL A 181 -8.41 0.48 14.80
C VAL A 181 -7.29 -0.36 14.20
N PHE A 182 -6.08 0.13 14.30
CA PHE A 182 -4.88 -0.58 13.87
C PHE A 182 -3.82 -0.54 14.98
N LEU A 183 -3.31 -1.69 15.38
CA LEU A 183 -2.36 -1.83 16.51
C LEU A 183 -2.89 -1.22 17.82
N GLN A 184 -4.20 -1.33 18.07
CA GLN A 184 -4.90 -0.78 19.23
C GLN A 184 -4.93 0.76 19.27
N GLU A 185 -4.71 1.42 18.13
CA GLU A 185 -4.76 2.88 17.99
C GLU A 185 -5.78 3.25 16.90
N GLU A 186 -6.44 4.38 17.10
CA GLU A 186 -7.31 4.94 16.07
C GLU A 186 -6.48 5.53 14.94
N VAL A 187 -6.80 5.13 13.72
CA VAL A 187 -6.18 5.63 12.48
C VAL A 187 -7.25 6.06 11.49
N VAL A 188 -7.02 7.16 10.81
CA VAL A 188 -7.91 7.64 9.76
C VAL A 188 -7.54 6.99 8.44
N LYS A 189 -8.53 6.34 7.82
CA LYS A 189 -8.42 5.78 6.47
C LYS A 189 -9.56 6.30 5.59
N TYR A 190 -9.44 6.12 4.29
CA TYR A 190 -10.46 6.55 3.33
C TYR A 190 -10.98 5.34 2.56
N HIS A 191 -12.23 4.99 2.84
CA HIS A 191 -12.95 3.96 2.10
C HIS A 191 -13.32 4.45 0.70
N ARG A 192 -13.12 3.60 -0.29
CA ARG A 192 -13.55 3.76 -1.68
C ARG A 192 -14.11 2.45 -2.19
N THR A 193 -15.08 2.53 -3.09
CA THR A 193 -15.58 1.35 -3.78
C THR A 193 -14.55 0.80 -4.76
N LEU A 194 -14.68 -0.46 -5.14
CA LEU A 194 -13.88 -1.04 -6.23
C LEU A 194 -14.06 -0.22 -7.53
N THR A 195 -15.28 0.22 -7.82
CA THR A 195 -15.58 1.07 -8.98
C THR A 195 -14.72 2.33 -8.96
N THR A 196 -14.68 3.05 -7.83
CA THR A 196 -13.89 4.29 -7.72
C THR A 196 -12.41 4.04 -7.96
N TYR A 197 -11.83 2.95 -7.43
CA TYR A 197 -10.44 2.61 -7.71
C TYR A 197 -10.20 2.41 -9.21
N LEU A 198 -11.01 1.60 -9.89
CA LEU A 198 -10.79 1.22 -11.29
C LEU A 198 -11.14 2.35 -12.27
N GLU A 199 -12.31 2.99 -12.11
CA GLU A 199 -12.76 4.06 -13.00
C GLU A 199 -11.83 5.28 -12.95
N THR A 200 -11.32 5.63 -11.77
CA THR A 200 -10.36 6.74 -11.65
C THR A 200 -9.08 6.46 -12.44
N LEU A 201 -8.55 5.23 -12.40
CA LEU A 201 -7.37 4.86 -13.18
C LEU A 201 -7.64 4.97 -14.68
N MET A 202 -8.74 4.40 -15.17
CA MET A 202 -9.11 4.46 -16.59
C MET A 202 -9.34 5.89 -17.06
N LYS A 203 -10.00 6.73 -16.26
CA LYS A 203 -10.23 8.15 -16.53
C LYS A 203 -8.94 8.94 -16.75
N HIS A 204 -7.88 8.57 -16.04
CA HIS A 204 -6.57 9.24 -16.13
C HIS A 204 -5.58 8.55 -17.08
N GLY A 205 -6.08 7.75 -18.03
CA GLY A 205 -5.28 7.21 -19.12
C GLY A 205 -4.46 5.97 -18.74
N PHE A 206 -4.93 5.20 -17.75
CA PHE A 206 -4.35 3.91 -17.42
C PHE A 206 -5.16 2.75 -18.04
N MET A 207 -4.45 1.79 -18.57
CA MET A 207 -5.00 0.49 -18.97
C MET A 207 -4.78 -0.50 -17.84
N ILE A 208 -5.86 -1.11 -17.34
CA ILE A 208 -5.80 -2.13 -16.29
C ILE A 208 -5.18 -3.39 -16.86
N GLN A 209 -4.11 -3.86 -16.22
CA GLN A 209 -3.41 -5.10 -16.57
C GLN A 209 -3.87 -6.25 -15.67
N HIS A 210 -3.91 -5.99 -14.35
CA HIS A 210 -4.28 -6.98 -13.35
C HIS A 210 -5.09 -6.36 -12.23
N VAL A 211 -6.04 -7.12 -11.71
CA VAL A 211 -6.77 -6.87 -10.45
C VAL A 211 -6.74 -8.19 -9.68
N VAL A 212 -6.13 -8.20 -8.50
CA VAL A 212 -5.90 -9.42 -7.71
C VAL A 212 -6.36 -9.22 -6.27
N GLU A 213 -7.09 -10.17 -5.75
CA GLU A 213 -7.44 -10.32 -4.34
C GLU A 213 -6.55 -11.42 -3.76
N PRO A 214 -5.42 -11.10 -3.11
CA PRO A 214 -4.48 -12.10 -2.66
C PRO A 214 -5.08 -12.92 -1.50
N GLN A 215 -4.93 -14.23 -1.58
CA GLN A 215 -5.19 -15.13 -0.45
C GLN A 215 -3.95 -15.19 0.44
N PRO A 216 -4.09 -15.50 1.75
CA PRO A 216 -2.94 -15.77 2.59
C PRO A 216 -2.06 -16.89 2.00
N PRO A 217 -0.73 -16.73 1.99
CA PRO A 217 0.17 -17.75 1.49
C PRO A 217 0.11 -19.03 2.35
N LEU A 218 0.29 -20.18 1.72
CA LEU A 218 0.12 -21.49 2.38
C LEU A 218 0.99 -21.67 3.63
N GLU A 219 2.20 -21.14 3.61
CA GLU A 219 3.14 -21.15 4.73
C GLU A 219 2.66 -20.36 5.95
N MET A 220 1.79 -19.37 5.75
CA MET A 220 1.22 -18.57 6.84
C MET A 220 -0.09 -19.16 7.40
N MET A 221 -0.70 -20.15 6.75
CA MET A 221 -2.01 -20.69 7.14
C MET A 221 -2.07 -21.31 8.54
N ASN A 222 -0.92 -21.62 9.14
CA ASN A 222 -0.83 -22.12 10.51
C ASN A 222 -0.64 -20.99 11.55
N MET A 223 -0.50 -19.75 11.14
CA MET A 223 -0.45 -18.60 12.04
C MET A 223 -1.87 -18.25 12.52
N ASP A 224 -1.97 -17.73 13.73
CA ASP A 224 -3.24 -17.34 14.33
C ASP A 224 -3.98 -16.33 13.46
N GLY A 225 -5.27 -16.56 13.22
CA GLY A 225 -6.14 -15.72 12.41
C GLY A 225 -6.05 -15.92 10.90
N MET A 226 -4.99 -16.55 10.36
CA MET A 226 -4.81 -16.67 8.91
C MET A 226 -5.90 -17.47 8.19
N LYS A 227 -6.49 -18.49 8.86
CA LYS A 227 -7.61 -19.24 8.30
C LYS A 227 -8.88 -18.40 8.16
N ASP A 228 -9.07 -17.43 9.04
CA ASP A 228 -10.21 -16.51 8.97
C ASP A 228 -10.02 -15.47 7.86
N GLU A 229 -8.79 -15.14 7.48
CA GLU A 229 -8.52 -14.28 6.33
C GLU A 229 -9.07 -14.85 5.00
N MET A 230 -9.26 -16.16 4.90
CA MET A 230 -9.92 -16.81 3.75
C MET A 230 -11.43 -16.53 3.65
N ARG A 231 -12.02 -15.92 4.67
CA ARG A 231 -13.47 -15.68 4.73
C ARG A 231 -13.88 -14.33 4.14
N ARG A 232 -12.90 -13.45 3.89
CA ARG A 232 -13.11 -12.15 3.23
C ARG A 232 -11.81 -11.64 2.61
N PRO A 233 -11.87 -10.84 1.54
CA PRO A 233 -10.68 -10.20 1.01
C PRO A 233 -10.21 -9.08 1.97
N MET A 234 -8.92 -9.10 2.33
CA MET A 234 -8.31 -8.05 3.16
C MET A 234 -7.61 -7.00 2.29
N MET A 235 -7.02 -7.42 1.19
CA MET A 235 -6.21 -6.57 0.32
C MET A 235 -6.69 -6.65 -1.12
N LEU A 236 -6.44 -5.58 -1.86
CA LEU A 236 -6.67 -5.46 -3.30
C LEU A 236 -5.37 -5.00 -3.95
N LEU A 237 -4.91 -5.74 -4.94
CA LEU A 237 -3.74 -5.41 -5.74
C LEU A 237 -4.19 -5.00 -7.14
N ILE A 238 -3.63 -3.91 -7.64
CA ILE A 238 -3.95 -3.40 -8.98
C ILE A 238 -2.64 -3.07 -9.71
N ALA A 239 -2.51 -3.56 -10.93
CA ALA A 239 -1.43 -3.19 -11.84
C ALA A 239 -2.01 -2.57 -13.10
N VAL A 240 -1.48 -1.41 -13.48
CA VAL A 240 -1.93 -0.65 -14.64
C VAL A 240 -0.74 -0.08 -15.42
N GLN A 241 -0.96 0.23 -16.69
CA GLN A 241 0.02 0.83 -17.57
C GLN A 241 -0.52 2.14 -18.16
N LYS A 242 0.30 3.20 -18.15
CA LYS A 242 -0.02 4.48 -18.81
C LYS A 242 -0.02 4.30 -20.33
N VAL A 243 -1.13 4.63 -21.01
CA VAL A 243 -1.30 4.56 -22.47
C VAL A 243 -0.86 5.82 -23.19
#